data_c138db9457f17d7d76141922fd0feae9
#
_entry.id   c138db9457f17d7d76141922fd0feae9
#
_cell.length_a   1.000
_cell.length_b   1.000
_cell.length_c   1.000
_cell.angle_alpha   90.00
_cell.angle_beta   90.00
_cell.angle_gamma   90.00
#
_symmetry.space_group_name_H-M   'P 1'
#
loop_
_entity.id
_entity.type
_entity.pdbx_description
1 polymer ?
#
loop_
_entity_poly.entity_id
_entity_poly.type
_entity_poly.pdbx_seq_one_letter_code
_entity_poly.pdbx_strand_id
1 'polypeptide(L)'
;MKMKKFIAVLATVGMVAALAAGCGFGDDVSADKGTKTESASSDWDSSNDITIVSREDGSGTRGAFVELFGIQQEVDGEKVDMTTVDAQVTNNTSVMLTTVAGDEYAIGYVSLGSLDESVKALKIDGAEATEENIENGSYKVSRPFNIAVKKDLDNEVAKDFMAYIMSTEGQEIVSNEKYIPVSDVEAYAGSKPSGKCVVGGSSSVSPVMEKLIEAYKSVNPNAKIELQTSDSTTGMTSTLEGSYDIGMASRELKEEEVGQGLKATVIATDGIAVIVNNDNPTEELSSDQVKSIYTGETYTWDEVTE
;
A
#
# COMPACT_ATOMS: atom_id res chain seq x y z
N MET A 1 -39.16 -36.67 -20.72
CA MET A 1 -40.58 -36.58 -20.31
C MET A 1 -40.75 -35.36 -19.41
N LYS A 2 -41.57 -34.38 -19.89
CA LYS A 2 -42.17 -33.21 -19.19
C LYS A 2 -41.22 -32.21 -18.48
N MET A 3 -40.78 -31.08 -18.96
CA MET A 3 -41.44 -29.81 -19.38
C MET A 3 -42.59 -29.29 -18.49
N LYS A 4 -42.39 -28.12 -17.82
CA LYS A 4 -43.35 -27.03 -17.52
C LYS A 4 -42.53 -25.91 -16.86
N LYS A 5 -42.25 -24.74 -17.41
CA LYS A 5 -43.06 -23.60 -17.93
C LYS A 5 -43.71 -22.73 -16.83
N PHE A 6 -43.40 -21.40 -16.96
CA PHE A 6 -44.14 -20.17 -16.65
C PHE A 6 -44.09 -19.69 -15.19
N ILE A 7 -43.95 -18.40 -14.85
CA ILE A 7 -44.66 -17.19 -15.35
C ILE A 7 -43.85 -15.93 -14.95
N ALA A 8 -43.80 -14.95 -15.87
CA ALA A 8 -43.43 -13.57 -15.66
C ALA A 8 -44.63 -12.78 -15.09
N VAL A 9 -44.39 -11.80 -14.22
CA VAL A 9 -45.41 -10.76 -13.91
C VAL A 9 -44.76 -9.39 -14.04
N LEU A 10 -45.31 -8.66 -15.01
CA LEU A 10 -45.18 -7.21 -15.24
C LEU A 10 -46.35 -6.51 -14.53
N ALA A 11 -46.13 -5.40 -13.90
CA ALA A 11 -47.14 -4.32 -13.67
C ALA A 11 -46.43 -3.14 -12.95
N THR A 12 -46.43 -2.02 -13.38
CA THR A 12 -47.14 -0.94 -14.07
C THR A 12 -46.99 0.35 -13.25
N VAL A 13 -46.54 1.33 -13.93
CA VAL A 13 -46.59 2.79 -13.89
C VAL A 13 -47.73 3.36 -13.02
N GLY A 14 -47.40 4.42 -12.22
CA GLY A 14 -48.33 5.33 -11.61
C GLY A 14 -47.75 6.75 -11.58
N MET A 15 -48.05 7.53 -12.63
CA MET A 15 -47.86 8.98 -12.75
C MET A 15 -49.00 9.71 -12.04
N VAL A 16 -48.71 10.64 -11.16
CA VAL A 16 -49.73 11.67 -10.76
C VAL A 16 -49.06 13.04 -10.90
N ALA A 17 -49.52 13.79 -11.88
CA ALA A 17 -49.31 15.22 -12.04
C ALA A 17 -50.45 15.97 -11.33
N ALA A 18 -50.11 17.00 -10.57
CA ALA A 18 -51.10 18.00 -10.10
C ALA A 18 -50.54 19.38 -10.39
N LEU A 19 -51.18 20.02 -11.36
CA LEU A 19 -51.08 21.45 -11.66
C LEU A 19 -51.98 22.24 -10.71
N ALA A 20 -51.44 23.33 -10.13
CA ALA A 20 -52.30 24.45 -9.69
C ALA A 20 -51.59 25.76 -10.02
N ALA A 21 -52.23 26.50 -10.89
CA ALA A 21 -51.87 27.86 -11.29
C ALA A 21 -52.42 28.86 -10.24
N GLY A 22 -51.63 29.92 -9.97
CA GLY A 22 -52.07 31.09 -9.22
C GLY A 22 -51.22 32.29 -9.61
N CYS A 23 -51.84 33.21 -10.37
CA CYS A 23 -51.28 34.51 -10.76
C CYS A 23 -51.28 35.49 -9.58
N GLY A 24 -50.23 36.31 -9.49
CA GLY A 24 -50.19 37.53 -8.66
C GLY A 24 -49.01 38.42 -9.01
N PHE A 25 -49.34 39.62 -9.53
CA PHE A 25 -48.45 40.70 -9.97
C PHE A 25 -47.68 41.35 -8.81
N GLY A 26 -46.50 41.89 -9.07
CA GLY A 26 -45.81 42.87 -8.22
C GLY A 26 -44.32 43.04 -8.46
N ASP A 27 -43.94 44.24 -8.84
CA ASP A 27 -42.66 44.78 -9.31
C ASP A 27 -41.43 44.59 -8.45
N ASP A 28 -40.28 44.62 -9.18
CA ASP A 28 -38.91 45.15 -8.87
C ASP A 28 -38.32 44.94 -7.47
N VAL A 29 -37.14 44.32 -7.45
CA VAL A 29 -35.85 44.87 -6.99
C VAL A 29 -34.72 43.89 -7.26
N SER A 30 -33.68 44.33 -7.95
CA SER A 30 -32.37 43.68 -8.08
C SER A 30 -31.76 43.33 -6.71
N ALA A 31 -31.44 42.09 -6.51
CA ALA A 31 -30.46 41.69 -5.50
C ALA A 31 -29.69 40.47 -6.01
N ASP A 32 -28.45 40.74 -6.33
CA ASP A 32 -27.35 39.80 -6.44
C ASP A 32 -27.43 38.78 -5.30
N LYS A 33 -27.75 37.51 -5.62
CA LYS A 33 -27.52 36.38 -4.75
C LYS A 33 -26.40 35.55 -5.32
N GLY A 34 -25.20 35.92 -4.91
CA GLY A 34 -24.09 34.97 -4.93
C GLY A 34 -24.55 33.68 -4.29
N THR A 35 -24.58 32.63 -5.11
CA THR A 35 -24.73 31.26 -4.64
C THR A 35 -23.51 30.95 -3.77
N LYS A 36 -23.66 31.11 -2.46
CA LYS A 36 -22.77 30.44 -1.51
C LYS A 36 -23.00 28.95 -1.74
N THR A 37 -22.02 28.31 -2.32
CA THR A 37 -21.82 26.89 -2.15
C THR A 37 -21.62 26.72 -0.65
N GLU A 38 -22.65 26.23 0.05
CA GLU A 38 -22.47 25.71 1.38
C GLU A 38 -21.52 24.51 1.22
N SER A 39 -20.26 24.73 1.60
CA SER A 39 -19.38 23.67 2.01
C SER A 39 -20.16 22.87 3.06
N ALA A 40 -20.45 21.61 2.78
CA ALA A 40 -20.90 20.69 3.80
C ALA A 40 -19.84 20.77 4.91
N SER A 41 -20.20 21.33 6.07
CA SER A 41 -19.39 21.18 7.26
C SER A 41 -19.40 19.70 7.55
N SER A 42 -18.28 19.01 7.34
CA SER A 42 -18.06 17.70 7.92
C SER A 42 -18.31 17.86 9.43
N ASP A 43 -19.07 16.95 10.04
CA ASP A 43 -19.22 16.89 11.49
C ASP A 43 -17.90 16.44 12.17
N TRP A 44 -16.74 16.71 11.53
CA TRP A 44 -15.43 16.40 12.04
C TRP A 44 -15.18 17.07 13.39
N ASP A 45 -14.85 16.27 14.37
CA ASP A 45 -14.53 16.71 15.72
C ASP A 45 -13.10 16.27 16.07
N SER A 46 -12.17 17.23 16.08
CA SER A 46 -10.74 16.97 16.35
C SER A 46 -10.47 16.48 17.78
N SER A 47 -11.43 16.58 18.70
CA SER A 47 -11.28 16.05 20.07
C SER A 47 -11.49 14.53 20.17
N ASN A 48 -11.82 13.87 19.05
CA ASN A 48 -11.90 12.41 19.03
C ASN A 48 -10.52 11.77 19.04
N ASP A 49 -10.46 10.57 19.62
CA ASP A 49 -9.26 9.77 19.70
C ASP A 49 -8.78 9.35 18.30
N ILE A 50 -7.48 9.35 18.09
CA ILE A 50 -6.85 8.83 16.88
C ILE A 50 -6.91 7.31 16.88
N THR A 51 -7.56 6.72 15.89
CA THR A 51 -7.47 5.27 15.65
C THR A 51 -6.14 4.94 14.96
N ILE A 52 -5.18 4.49 15.74
CA ILE A 52 -3.86 4.13 15.23
C ILE A 52 -3.93 2.74 14.62
N VAL A 53 -3.61 2.63 13.31
CA VAL A 53 -3.59 1.35 12.59
C VAL A 53 -2.16 0.99 12.22
N SER A 54 -1.70 -0.18 12.69
CA SER A 54 -0.37 -0.70 12.42
C SER A 54 -0.44 -2.05 11.69
N ARG A 55 0.72 -2.58 11.33
CA ARG A 55 0.87 -3.89 10.69
C ARG A 55 1.37 -4.92 11.70
N GLU A 56 1.24 -6.18 11.32
CA GLU A 56 1.75 -7.34 12.03
C GLU A 56 3.29 -7.32 12.20
N ASP A 57 3.81 -8.00 13.20
CA ASP A 57 5.24 -8.00 13.55
C ASP A 57 6.17 -8.49 12.42
N GLY A 58 5.72 -9.41 11.59
CA GLY A 58 6.48 -9.91 10.43
C GLY A 58 6.55 -8.93 9.25
N SER A 59 5.75 -7.85 9.29
CA SER A 59 5.66 -6.89 8.19
C SER A 59 6.95 -6.10 7.98
N GLY A 60 7.51 -6.19 6.76
CA GLY A 60 8.64 -5.36 6.37
C GLY A 60 8.29 -3.87 6.30
N THR A 61 7.01 -3.54 5.98
CA THR A 61 6.53 -2.15 5.99
C THR A 61 6.52 -1.58 7.39
N ARG A 62 6.04 -2.34 8.39
CA ARG A 62 6.12 -1.93 9.79
C ARG A 62 7.57 -1.73 10.21
N GLY A 63 8.44 -2.70 9.93
CA GLY A 63 9.86 -2.58 10.31
C GLY A 63 10.53 -1.33 9.74
N ALA A 64 10.32 -1.03 8.45
CA ALA A 64 10.86 0.18 7.83
C ALA A 64 10.20 1.45 8.38
N PHE A 65 8.88 1.45 8.59
CA PHE A 65 8.14 2.58 9.14
C PHE A 65 8.63 2.97 10.54
N VAL A 66 8.72 2.01 11.45
CA VAL A 66 9.16 2.30 12.83
C VAL A 66 10.62 2.74 12.92
N GLU A 67 11.47 2.26 12.01
CA GLU A 67 12.86 2.69 11.90
C GLU A 67 12.96 4.12 11.35
N LEU A 68 12.30 4.41 10.24
CA LEU A 68 12.36 5.70 9.55
C LEU A 68 11.78 6.86 10.37
N PHE A 69 10.73 6.61 11.13
CA PHE A 69 10.14 7.61 12.03
C PHE A 69 10.75 7.63 13.43
N GLY A 70 11.75 6.77 13.71
CA GLY A 70 12.38 6.69 15.03
C GLY A 70 11.44 6.22 16.15
N ILE A 71 10.38 5.49 15.78
CA ILE A 71 9.48 4.78 16.71
C ILE A 71 10.24 3.59 17.31
N GLN A 72 11.11 2.94 16.53
CA GLN A 72 12.02 1.94 17.03
C GLN A 72 13.13 2.61 17.86
N GLN A 73 13.33 2.15 19.09
CA GLN A 73 14.31 2.69 20.02
C GLN A 73 15.28 1.61 20.49
N GLU A 74 16.48 2.02 20.89
CA GLU A 74 17.43 1.11 21.52
C GLU A 74 17.18 1.07 23.04
N VAL A 75 16.82 -0.13 23.52
CA VAL A 75 16.59 -0.40 24.96
C VAL A 75 17.51 -1.56 25.37
N ASP A 76 18.41 -1.31 26.30
CA ASP A 76 19.38 -2.31 26.79
C ASP A 76 20.25 -2.95 25.68
N GLY A 77 20.52 -2.20 24.60
CA GLY A 77 21.30 -2.67 23.44
C GLY A 77 20.51 -3.46 22.39
N GLU A 78 19.19 -3.55 22.56
CA GLU A 78 18.29 -4.17 21.60
C GLU A 78 17.38 -3.13 20.94
N LYS A 79 17.10 -3.30 19.65
CA LYS A 79 16.12 -2.46 18.93
C LYS A 79 14.71 -2.92 19.29
N VAL A 80 13.94 -2.05 19.94
CA VAL A 80 12.56 -2.32 20.37
C VAL A 80 11.60 -1.42 19.61
N ASP A 81 10.57 -2.00 19.02
CA ASP A 81 9.44 -1.29 18.43
C ASP A 81 8.54 -0.74 19.53
N MET A 82 8.45 0.58 19.62
CA MET A 82 7.69 1.31 20.65
C MET A 82 6.27 1.66 20.19
N THR A 83 5.78 1.04 19.10
CA THR A 83 4.38 1.22 18.68
C THR A 83 3.44 0.92 19.84
N THR A 84 2.51 1.83 20.12
CA THR A 84 1.57 1.67 21.24
C THR A 84 0.80 0.35 21.15
N VAL A 85 0.53 -0.24 22.29
CA VAL A 85 -0.26 -1.49 22.39
C VAL A 85 -1.74 -1.28 22.02
N ASP A 86 -2.20 -0.03 21.99
CA ASP A 86 -3.57 0.34 21.61
C ASP A 86 -3.75 0.37 20.08
N ALA A 87 -2.66 0.26 19.31
CA ALA A 87 -2.74 0.22 17.85
C ALA A 87 -3.49 -1.00 17.35
N GLN A 88 -4.45 -0.78 16.45
CA GLN A 88 -5.16 -1.84 15.74
C GLN A 88 -4.21 -2.49 14.73
N VAL A 89 -4.00 -3.82 14.87
CA VAL A 89 -3.06 -4.56 14.01
C VAL A 89 -3.77 -5.17 12.81
N THR A 90 -3.26 -4.89 11.62
CA THR A 90 -3.70 -5.49 10.35
C THR A 90 -2.63 -6.44 9.80
N ASN A 91 -3.05 -7.44 9.02
CA ASN A 91 -2.17 -8.51 8.55
C ASN A 91 -1.76 -8.44 7.07
N ASN A 92 -2.19 -7.41 6.36
CA ASN A 92 -1.77 -7.14 4.97
C ASN A 92 -2.14 -5.72 4.52
N THR A 93 -1.63 -5.32 3.36
CA THR A 93 -1.82 -3.98 2.79
C THR A 93 -3.29 -3.65 2.49
N SER A 94 -4.05 -4.58 1.92
CA SER A 94 -5.46 -4.33 1.58
C SER A 94 -6.34 -4.13 2.81
N VAL A 95 -6.07 -4.87 3.89
CA VAL A 95 -6.78 -4.69 5.17
C VAL A 95 -6.43 -3.34 5.79
N MET A 96 -5.18 -2.89 5.70
CA MET A 96 -4.77 -1.54 6.13
C MET A 96 -5.59 -0.46 5.41
N LEU A 97 -5.64 -0.48 4.08
CA LEU A 97 -6.43 0.46 3.27
C LEU A 97 -7.91 0.45 3.67
N THR A 98 -8.52 -0.74 3.76
CA THR A 98 -9.94 -0.88 4.12
C THR A 98 -10.22 -0.38 5.53
N THR A 99 -9.31 -0.61 6.48
CA THR A 99 -9.48 -0.17 7.88
C THR A 99 -9.44 1.35 7.96
N VAL A 100 -8.45 1.99 7.32
CA VAL A 100 -8.34 3.46 7.33
C VAL A 100 -9.48 4.11 6.55
N ALA A 101 -9.89 3.53 5.41
CA ALA A 101 -11.05 4.03 4.64
C ALA A 101 -12.38 3.92 5.40
N GLY A 102 -12.48 3.01 6.37
CA GLY A 102 -13.70 2.76 7.14
C GLY A 102 -13.82 3.57 8.44
N ASP A 103 -12.81 4.34 8.82
CA ASP A 103 -12.77 5.10 10.07
C ASP A 103 -12.21 6.51 9.83
N GLU A 104 -13.02 7.55 10.01
CA GLU A 104 -12.65 8.95 9.74
C GLU A 104 -11.53 9.47 10.64
N TYR A 105 -11.29 8.83 11.78
CA TYR A 105 -10.24 9.20 12.74
C TYR A 105 -9.00 8.31 12.64
N ALA A 106 -8.98 7.38 11.67
CA ALA A 106 -7.86 6.46 11.52
C ALA A 106 -6.63 7.10 10.84
N ILE A 107 -5.46 6.69 11.33
CA ILE A 107 -4.17 6.90 10.68
C ILE A 107 -3.50 5.54 10.44
N GLY A 108 -2.90 5.38 9.27
CA GLY A 108 -2.19 4.16 8.88
C GLY A 108 -1.02 4.46 7.95
N TYR A 109 -0.45 3.41 7.36
CA TYR A 109 0.63 3.55 6.39
C TYR A 109 0.64 2.41 5.39
N VAL A 110 0.96 2.73 4.14
CA VAL A 110 1.04 1.76 3.04
C VAL A 110 2.21 2.04 2.11
N SER A 111 2.57 1.06 1.29
CA SER A 111 3.42 1.24 0.11
C SER A 111 2.80 2.27 -0.84
N LEU A 112 3.60 3.18 -1.38
CA LEU A 112 3.15 4.21 -2.33
C LEU A 112 2.49 3.58 -3.57
N GLY A 113 3.06 2.51 -4.11
CA GLY A 113 2.47 1.81 -5.25
C GLY A 113 1.16 1.05 -4.93
N SER A 114 0.78 0.95 -3.66
CA SER A 114 -0.51 0.38 -3.24
C SER A 114 -1.56 1.45 -2.91
N LEU A 115 -1.17 2.73 -2.95
CA LEU A 115 -2.06 3.85 -2.64
C LEU A 115 -3.15 3.98 -3.71
N ASP A 116 -4.40 4.07 -3.27
CA ASP A 116 -5.56 4.27 -4.14
C ASP A 116 -6.47 5.41 -3.60
N GLU A 117 -7.55 5.68 -4.31
CA GLU A 117 -8.48 6.78 -4.02
C GLU A 117 -9.35 6.56 -2.76
N SER A 118 -9.26 5.40 -2.12
CA SER A 118 -10.05 5.08 -0.92
C SER A 118 -9.55 5.80 0.33
N VAL A 119 -8.31 6.28 0.32
CA VAL A 119 -7.65 6.98 1.43
C VAL A 119 -6.87 8.19 0.94
N LYS A 120 -6.50 9.09 1.84
CA LYS A 120 -5.69 10.27 1.57
C LYS A 120 -4.28 10.08 2.12
N ALA A 121 -3.25 10.33 1.29
CA ALA A 121 -1.87 10.40 1.74
C ALA A 121 -1.55 11.78 2.30
N LEU A 122 -0.87 11.82 3.45
CA LEU A 122 -0.40 13.06 4.08
C LEU A 122 0.98 13.46 3.54
N LYS A 123 1.24 14.76 3.50
CA LYS A 123 2.60 15.27 3.40
C LYS A 123 3.36 14.97 4.69
N ILE A 124 4.62 14.65 4.56
CA ILE A 124 5.51 14.48 5.71
C ILE A 124 6.65 15.48 5.59
N ASP A 125 6.83 16.30 6.63
CA ASP A 125 7.85 17.36 6.71
C ASP A 125 7.81 18.27 5.46
N GLY A 126 6.60 18.62 4.97
CA GLY A 126 6.36 19.48 3.82
C GLY A 126 6.44 18.78 2.46
N ALA A 127 6.81 17.50 2.40
CA ALA A 127 6.96 16.76 1.15
C ALA A 127 5.80 15.78 0.91
N GLU A 128 5.29 15.74 -0.32
CA GLU A 128 4.32 14.75 -0.77
C GLU A 128 5.00 13.39 -1.03
N ALA A 129 4.29 12.30 -0.73
CA ALA A 129 4.72 10.94 -1.07
C ALA A 129 4.57 10.71 -2.58
N THR A 130 5.56 11.08 -3.36
CA THR A 130 5.62 10.88 -4.81
C THR A 130 6.94 10.27 -5.23
N GLU A 131 6.96 9.60 -6.39
CA GLU A 131 8.19 9.04 -6.98
C GLU A 131 9.27 10.14 -7.12
N GLU A 132 8.92 11.30 -7.68
CA GLU A 132 9.83 12.44 -7.88
C GLU A 132 10.45 12.90 -6.56
N ASN A 133 9.64 13.03 -5.49
CA ASN A 133 10.10 13.48 -4.19
C ASN A 133 10.98 12.45 -3.47
N ILE A 134 10.77 11.16 -3.74
CA ILE A 134 11.64 10.09 -3.24
C ILE A 134 12.97 10.10 -3.98
N GLU A 135 12.96 10.19 -5.32
CA GLU A 135 14.17 10.23 -6.14
C GLU A 135 15.06 11.44 -5.84
N ASN A 136 14.46 12.61 -5.65
CA ASN A 136 15.21 13.83 -5.33
C ASN A 136 15.57 13.96 -3.82
N GLY A 137 15.09 13.04 -2.98
CA GLY A 137 15.37 12.97 -1.55
C GLY A 137 14.61 13.98 -0.68
N SER A 138 13.60 14.68 -1.20
CA SER A 138 12.73 15.55 -0.41
C SER A 138 11.75 14.76 0.46
N TYR A 139 11.22 13.63 -0.05
CA TYR A 139 10.45 12.66 0.75
C TYR A 139 11.37 11.53 1.21
N LYS A 140 11.61 11.44 2.52
CA LYS A 140 12.62 10.54 3.09
C LYS A 140 12.09 9.18 3.53
N VAL A 141 10.77 9.00 3.54
CA VAL A 141 10.13 7.77 4.03
C VAL A 141 10.08 6.76 2.89
N SER A 142 11.20 6.15 2.61
CA SER A 142 11.36 5.16 1.54
C SER A 142 12.24 3.99 1.96
N ARG A 143 12.12 2.88 1.25
CA ARG A 143 12.81 1.62 1.55
C ARG A 143 13.01 0.77 0.30
N PRO A 144 13.96 -0.16 0.29
CA PRO A 144 14.09 -1.10 -0.82
C PRO A 144 12.98 -2.17 -0.79
N PHE A 145 12.55 -2.58 -1.98
CA PHE A 145 11.91 -3.86 -2.20
C PHE A 145 12.97 -4.88 -2.63
N ASN A 146 13.03 -5.96 -1.90
CA ASN A 146 13.99 -7.03 -2.12
C ASN A 146 13.28 -8.32 -2.53
N ILE A 147 13.90 -9.04 -3.47
CA ILE A 147 13.72 -10.47 -3.60
C ILE A 147 14.92 -11.17 -2.99
N ALA A 148 14.68 -12.33 -2.40
CA ALA A 148 15.73 -13.13 -1.79
C ALA A 148 15.64 -14.58 -2.23
N VAL A 149 16.80 -15.20 -2.42
CA VAL A 149 16.95 -16.60 -2.79
C VAL A 149 18.02 -17.26 -1.95
N LYS A 150 17.98 -18.56 -1.84
CA LYS A 150 19.10 -19.32 -1.25
C LYS A 150 20.35 -19.21 -2.15
N LYS A 151 21.53 -19.18 -1.54
CA LYS A 151 22.81 -19.12 -2.28
C LYS A 151 23.02 -20.29 -3.24
N ASP A 152 22.40 -21.44 -2.94
CA ASP A 152 22.44 -22.68 -3.73
C ASP A 152 21.16 -22.90 -4.56
N LEU A 153 20.44 -21.82 -4.91
CA LEU A 153 19.25 -21.90 -5.76
C LEU A 153 19.53 -22.72 -7.03
N ASP A 154 18.76 -23.80 -7.23
CA ASP A 154 18.89 -24.70 -8.40
C ASP A 154 17.70 -24.60 -9.38
N ASN A 155 16.64 -23.86 -9.04
CA ASN A 155 15.47 -23.71 -9.90
C ASN A 155 15.76 -22.77 -11.08
N GLU A 156 15.84 -23.32 -12.30
CA GLU A 156 16.16 -22.55 -13.51
C GLU A 156 15.06 -21.54 -13.86
N VAL A 157 13.78 -21.84 -13.55
CA VAL A 157 12.68 -20.88 -13.76
C VAL A 157 12.83 -19.68 -12.83
N ALA A 158 13.23 -19.91 -11.57
CA ALA A 158 13.46 -18.83 -10.61
C ALA A 158 14.63 -17.94 -11.07
N LYS A 159 15.74 -18.52 -11.53
CA LYS A 159 16.90 -17.77 -12.05
C LYS A 159 16.51 -16.92 -13.26
N ASP A 160 15.77 -17.50 -14.19
CA ASP A 160 15.33 -16.83 -15.44
C ASP A 160 14.33 -15.72 -15.14
N PHE A 161 13.40 -15.95 -14.20
CA PHE A 161 12.45 -14.93 -13.77
C PHE A 161 13.14 -13.77 -13.04
N MET A 162 14.14 -14.04 -12.19
CA MET A 162 14.95 -12.98 -11.58
C MET A 162 15.69 -12.15 -12.65
N ALA A 163 16.23 -12.81 -13.69
CA ALA A 163 16.85 -12.10 -14.82
C ALA A 163 15.83 -11.22 -15.58
N TYR A 164 14.58 -11.67 -15.70
CA TYR A 164 13.50 -10.85 -16.27
C TYR A 164 13.16 -9.66 -15.39
N ILE A 165 12.98 -9.85 -14.07
CA ILE A 165 12.73 -8.75 -13.13
C ILE A 165 13.81 -7.67 -13.24
N MET A 166 15.07 -8.08 -13.34
CA MET A 166 16.24 -7.19 -13.39
C MET A 166 16.60 -6.75 -14.82
N SER A 167 15.73 -6.94 -15.79
CA SER A 167 15.91 -6.47 -17.16
C SER A 167 15.25 -5.11 -17.41
N THR A 168 15.58 -4.48 -18.53
CA THR A 168 14.92 -3.25 -18.99
C THR A 168 13.39 -3.40 -19.03
N GLU A 169 12.91 -4.54 -19.55
CA GLU A 169 11.47 -4.83 -19.66
C GLU A 169 10.81 -5.01 -18.27
N GLY A 170 11.50 -5.67 -17.35
CA GLY A 170 11.02 -5.84 -15.97
C GLY A 170 11.01 -4.51 -15.21
N GLN A 171 12.04 -3.70 -15.37
CA GLN A 171 12.16 -2.42 -14.68
C GLN A 171 11.24 -1.34 -15.27
N GLU A 172 10.85 -1.44 -16.55
CA GLU A 172 9.78 -0.63 -17.12
C GLU A 172 8.43 -0.90 -16.43
N ILE A 173 8.14 -2.16 -16.08
CA ILE A 173 6.95 -2.52 -15.30
C ILE A 173 7.03 -1.91 -13.89
N VAL A 174 8.18 -2.02 -13.22
CA VAL A 174 8.39 -1.41 -11.90
C VAL A 174 8.07 0.09 -11.92
N SER A 175 8.57 0.82 -12.92
CA SER A 175 8.31 2.25 -13.10
C SER A 175 6.83 2.53 -13.39
N ASN A 176 6.18 1.74 -14.25
CA ASN A 176 4.76 1.93 -14.59
C ASN A 176 3.83 1.71 -13.38
N GLU A 177 4.24 0.89 -12.41
CA GLU A 177 3.51 0.63 -11.16
C GLU A 177 3.89 1.62 -10.04
N LYS A 178 4.52 2.76 -10.38
CA LYS A 178 4.88 3.88 -9.49
C LYS A 178 5.93 3.55 -8.42
N TYR A 179 6.84 2.64 -8.72
CA TYR A 179 8.02 2.39 -7.92
C TYR A 179 9.26 2.95 -8.62
N ILE A 180 10.29 3.29 -7.86
CA ILE A 180 11.55 3.76 -8.41
C ILE A 180 12.35 2.55 -8.90
N PRO A 181 12.60 2.41 -10.21
CA PRO A 181 13.29 1.27 -10.78
C PRO A 181 14.78 1.28 -10.43
N VAL A 182 15.41 0.12 -10.54
CA VAL A 182 16.86 -0.02 -10.50
C VAL A 182 17.44 0.45 -11.85
N SER A 183 18.50 1.26 -11.79
CA SER A 183 19.22 1.75 -12.97
C SER A 183 20.23 0.73 -13.50
N ASP A 184 20.79 1.03 -14.69
CA ASP A 184 21.89 0.28 -15.33
C ASP A 184 21.57 -1.20 -15.59
N VAL A 185 20.35 -1.47 -16.05
CA VAL A 185 19.87 -2.81 -16.42
C VAL A 185 19.97 -3.07 -17.92
N GLU A 186 20.16 -4.34 -18.30
CA GLU A 186 20.23 -4.78 -19.69
C GLU A 186 18.88 -5.36 -20.15
N ALA A 187 18.70 -5.47 -21.48
CA ALA A 187 17.52 -6.11 -22.05
C ALA A 187 17.47 -7.60 -21.66
N TYR A 188 16.26 -8.13 -21.49
CA TYR A 188 16.09 -9.53 -21.12
C TYR A 188 16.61 -10.50 -22.21
N ALA A 189 17.52 -11.37 -21.81
CA ALA A 189 18.16 -12.38 -22.66
C ALA A 189 18.09 -13.80 -22.06
N GLY A 190 17.01 -14.11 -21.35
CA GLY A 190 16.86 -15.38 -20.65
C GLY A 190 16.58 -16.59 -21.53
N SER A 191 16.77 -17.77 -20.98
CA SER A 191 16.69 -19.07 -21.68
C SER A 191 15.28 -19.64 -21.79
N LYS A 192 14.30 -19.03 -21.09
CA LYS A 192 12.87 -19.43 -21.08
C LYS A 192 12.67 -20.91 -20.71
N PRO A 193 13.18 -21.36 -19.57
CA PRO A 193 13.06 -22.74 -19.12
C PRO A 193 11.60 -23.10 -18.82
N SER A 194 11.29 -24.38 -18.89
CA SER A 194 10.01 -24.92 -18.44
C SER A 194 10.10 -25.38 -16.99
N GLY A 195 8.99 -25.25 -16.27
CA GLY A 195 8.90 -25.72 -14.88
C GLY A 195 8.04 -24.84 -14.02
N LYS A 196 8.21 -24.97 -12.70
CA LYS A 196 7.46 -24.25 -11.68
C LYS A 196 8.42 -23.45 -10.78
N CYS A 197 8.00 -22.25 -10.40
CA CYS A 197 8.64 -21.43 -9.38
C CYS A 197 7.59 -20.92 -8.40
N VAL A 198 7.88 -20.95 -7.10
CA VAL A 198 7.04 -20.38 -6.04
C VAL A 198 7.70 -19.10 -5.54
N VAL A 199 6.97 -18.00 -5.65
CA VAL A 199 7.37 -16.69 -5.16
C VAL A 199 6.46 -16.33 -3.99
N GLY A 200 7.00 -15.85 -2.88
CA GLY A 200 6.13 -15.52 -1.76
C GLY A 200 6.73 -14.55 -0.75
N GLY A 201 5.86 -13.91 0.02
CA GLY A 201 6.25 -12.96 1.07
C GLY A 201 5.44 -11.67 1.08
N SER A 202 6.11 -10.55 1.24
CA SER A 202 5.55 -9.22 1.50
C SER A 202 4.32 -8.86 0.66
N SER A 203 3.20 -8.56 1.32
CA SER A 203 1.98 -8.06 0.68
C SER A 203 2.14 -6.69 0.02
N SER A 204 3.16 -5.90 0.41
CA SER A 204 3.47 -4.63 -0.26
C SER A 204 4.22 -4.82 -1.57
N VAL A 205 4.96 -5.93 -1.73
CA VAL A 205 5.67 -6.28 -2.98
C VAL A 205 4.75 -7.02 -3.94
N SER A 206 3.70 -7.68 -3.44
CA SER A 206 2.80 -8.51 -4.24
C SER A 206 2.20 -7.79 -5.46
N PRO A 207 1.72 -6.52 -5.40
CA PRO A 207 1.13 -5.86 -6.55
C PRO A 207 2.08 -5.76 -7.76
N VAL A 208 3.30 -5.28 -7.56
CA VAL A 208 4.30 -5.20 -8.65
C VAL A 208 4.74 -6.60 -9.10
N MET A 209 4.85 -7.56 -8.18
CA MET A 209 5.21 -8.94 -8.51
C MET A 209 4.16 -9.62 -9.38
N GLU A 210 2.88 -9.37 -9.15
CA GLU A 210 1.78 -9.86 -10.01
C GLU A 210 1.94 -9.37 -11.45
N LYS A 211 2.25 -8.08 -11.65
CA LYS A 211 2.49 -7.49 -12.97
C LYS A 211 3.72 -8.08 -13.66
N LEU A 212 4.80 -8.26 -12.91
CA LEU A 212 6.02 -8.90 -13.41
C LEU A 212 5.78 -10.35 -13.83
N ILE A 213 5.01 -11.10 -13.04
CA ILE A 213 4.62 -12.49 -13.36
C ILE A 213 3.74 -12.54 -14.61
N GLU A 214 2.74 -11.67 -14.72
CA GLU A 214 1.84 -11.58 -15.87
C GLU A 214 2.62 -11.30 -17.16
N ALA A 215 3.52 -10.33 -17.13
CA ALA A 215 4.36 -9.97 -18.26
C ALA A 215 5.35 -11.09 -18.62
N TYR A 216 6.02 -11.67 -17.61
CA TYR A 216 6.92 -12.79 -17.84
C TYR A 216 6.24 -14.02 -18.43
N LYS A 217 4.99 -14.31 -18.07
CA LYS A 217 4.20 -15.38 -18.66
C LYS A 217 4.01 -15.21 -20.18
N SER A 218 3.93 -13.96 -20.65
CA SER A 218 3.85 -13.66 -22.09
C SER A 218 5.18 -13.92 -22.80
N VAL A 219 6.30 -13.73 -22.11
CA VAL A 219 7.67 -13.96 -22.59
C VAL A 219 8.05 -15.44 -22.52
N ASN A 220 7.68 -16.11 -21.42
CA ASN A 220 7.94 -17.53 -21.18
C ASN A 220 6.67 -18.29 -20.79
N PRO A 221 5.84 -18.73 -21.76
CA PRO A 221 4.62 -19.46 -21.48
C PRO A 221 4.84 -20.89 -20.93
N ASN A 222 6.09 -21.39 -20.94
CA ASN A 222 6.44 -22.71 -20.43
C ASN A 222 6.70 -22.72 -18.91
N ALA A 223 6.85 -21.55 -18.30
CA ALA A 223 7.04 -21.42 -16.87
C ALA A 223 5.70 -21.22 -16.15
N LYS A 224 5.57 -21.86 -14.98
CA LYS A 224 4.45 -21.61 -14.07
C LYS A 224 4.98 -20.97 -12.80
N ILE A 225 4.67 -19.69 -12.58
CA ILE A 225 5.00 -18.98 -11.34
C ILE A 225 3.76 -18.93 -10.46
N GLU A 226 3.89 -19.35 -9.21
CA GLU A 226 2.86 -19.25 -8.18
C GLU A 226 3.26 -18.17 -7.17
N LEU A 227 2.39 -17.18 -6.97
CA LEU A 227 2.57 -16.13 -5.98
C LEU A 227 1.81 -16.45 -4.71
N GLN A 228 2.47 -16.27 -3.55
CA GLN A 228 1.89 -16.43 -2.23
C GLN A 228 2.13 -15.16 -1.41
N THR A 229 1.06 -14.45 -1.08
CA THR A 229 1.12 -13.21 -0.31
C THR A 229 1.07 -13.51 1.18
N SER A 230 2.05 -12.97 1.91
CA SER A 230 2.15 -13.00 3.37
C SER A 230 2.84 -11.73 3.88
N ASP A 231 3.74 -11.86 4.82
CA ASP A 231 4.64 -10.81 5.30
C ASP A 231 6.10 -11.08 4.90
N SER A 232 6.99 -10.09 5.12
CA SER A 232 8.39 -10.21 4.73
C SER A 232 9.13 -11.31 5.52
N THR A 233 8.88 -11.43 6.80
CA THR A 233 9.56 -12.42 7.66
C THR A 233 9.16 -13.84 7.26
N THR A 234 7.87 -14.08 7.02
CA THR A 234 7.37 -15.35 6.48
C THR A 234 7.98 -15.65 5.11
N GLY A 235 8.11 -14.64 4.24
CA GLY A 235 8.79 -14.77 2.95
C GLY A 235 10.22 -15.27 3.07
N MET A 236 11.00 -14.66 3.95
CA MET A 236 12.41 -15.03 4.20
C MET A 236 12.51 -16.43 4.82
N THR A 237 11.72 -16.73 5.86
CA THR A 237 11.72 -18.03 6.52
C THR A 237 11.35 -19.16 5.56
N SER A 238 10.26 -19.00 4.79
CA SER A 238 9.83 -20.00 3.82
C SER A 238 10.83 -20.22 2.68
N THR A 239 11.59 -19.18 2.31
CA THR A 239 12.68 -19.30 1.33
C THR A 239 13.86 -20.09 1.93
N LEU A 240 14.26 -19.85 3.17
CA LEU A 240 15.28 -20.61 3.88
C LEU A 240 14.90 -22.09 4.00
N GLU A 241 13.63 -22.38 4.32
CA GLU A 241 13.10 -23.74 4.42
C GLU A 241 12.92 -24.42 3.06
N GLY A 242 12.96 -23.68 1.95
CA GLY A 242 12.81 -24.18 0.59
C GLY A 242 11.37 -24.40 0.14
N SER A 243 10.39 -23.84 0.87
CA SER A 243 8.98 -23.80 0.47
C SER A 243 8.74 -22.76 -0.63
N TYR A 244 9.52 -21.66 -0.65
CA TYR A 244 9.59 -20.68 -1.72
C TYR A 244 10.93 -20.73 -2.42
N ASP A 245 10.92 -20.59 -3.74
CA ASP A 245 12.12 -20.42 -4.56
C ASP A 245 12.66 -18.99 -4.46
N ILE A 246 11.73 -18.02 -4.39
CA ILE A 246 12.00 -16.59 -4.28
C ILE A 246 11.16 -16.02 -3.13
N GLY A 247 11.81 -15.42 -2.15
CA GLY A 247 11.15 -14.66 -1.09
C GLY A 247 11.04 -13.19 -1.44
N MET A 248 10.00 -12.50 -0.96
CA MET A 248 9.78 -11.06 -1.13
C MET A 248 9.84 -10.35 0.21
N ALA A 249 10.61 -9.26 0.28
CA ALA A 249 10.67 -8.40 1.46
C ALA A 249 10.57 -6.92 1.08
N SER A 250 9.81 -6.16 1.87
CA SER A 250 9.67 -4.70 1.77
C SER A 250 10.51 -3.98 2.84
N ARG A 251 11.71 -4.47 3.04
CA ARG A 251 12.76 -3.99 3.93
C ARG A 251 14.11 -4.59 3.51
N GLU A 252 15.17 -4.09 4.07
CA GLU A 252 16.44 -4.80 4.03
C GLU A 252 16.33 -6.18 4.70
N LEU A 253 17.14 -7.14 4.23
CA LEU A 253 17.24 -8.42 4.91
C LEU A 253 17.97 -8.23 6.24
N LYS A 254 17.54 -8.95 7.26
CA LYS A 254 18.21 -8.99 8.55
C LYS A 254 19.57 -9.70 8.39
N GLU A 255 20.54 -9.30 9.17
CA GLU A 255 21.88 -9.95 9.18
C GLU A 255 21.79 -11.47 9.42
N GLU A 256 20.84 -11.89 10.27
CA GLU A 256 20.57 -13.29 10.53
C GLU A 256 20.09 -14.03 9.26
N GLU A 257 19.17 -13.43 8.49
CA GLU A 257 18.64 -14.02 7.25
C GLU A 257 19.75 -14.21 6.19
N VAL A 258 20.63 -13.20 6.06
CA VAL A 258 21.82 -13.28 5.20
C VAL A 258 22.82 -14.32 5.73
N GLY A 259 23.04 -14.35 7.05
CA GLY A 259 23.91 -15.31 7.72
C GLY A 259 23.44 -16.75 7.55
N GLN A 260 22.15 -16.99 7.49
CA GLN A 260 21.53 -18.29 7.22
C GLN A 260 21.56 -18.71 5.75
N GLY A 261 22.04 -17.86 4.86
CA GLY A 261 22.31 -18.22 3.45
C GLY A 261 21.38 -17.59 2.42
N LEU A 262 20.59 -16.59 2.76
CA LEU A 262 19.87 -15.81 1.77
C LEU A 262 20.79 -14.82 1.05
N LYS A 263 20.49 -14.60 -0.22
CA LYS A 263 21.06 -13.56 -1.07
C LYS A 263 19.93 -12.63 -1.51
N ALA A 264 20.03 -11.36 -1.13
CA ALA A 264 19.10 -10.32 -1.55
C ALA A 264 19.45 -9.74 -2.92
N THR A 265 18.42 -9.28 -3.63
CA THR A 265 18.50 -8.43 -4.80
C THR A 265 17.44 -7.35 -4.67
N VAL A 266 17.86 -6.09 -4.66
CA VAL A 266 16.94 -4.94 -4.68
C VAL A 266 16.31 -4.89 -6.07
N ILE A 267 14.99 -4.84 -6.13
CA ILE A 267 14.23 -4.79 -7.39
C ILE A 267 13.56 -3.43 -7.63
N ALA A 268 13.39 -2.64 -6.57
CA ALA A 268 12.80 -1.31 -6.62
C ALA A 268 13.09 -0.54 -5.33
N THR A 269 12.94 0.78 -5.35
CA THR A 269 12.72 1.58 -4.14
C THR A 269 11.26 1.99 -4.07
N ASP A 270 10.66 1.88 -2.89
CA ASP A 270 9.26 2.18 -2.62
C ASP A 270 9.12 3.22 -1.51
N GLY A 271 8.20 4.17 -1.67
CA GLY A 271 7.80 5.09 -0.62
C GLY A 271 6.82 4.44 0.35
N ILE A 272 6.86 4.87 1.61
CA ILE A 272 5.80 4.56 2.58
C ILE A 272 4.96 5.82 2.76
N ALA A 273 3.72 5.79 2.28
CA ALA A 273 2.77 6.87 2.48
C ALA A 273 2.09 6.72 3.85
N VAL A 274 2.07 7.78 4.64
CA VAL A 274 1.19 7.90 5.82
C VAL A 274 -0.19 8.27 5.30
N ILE A 275 -1.20 7.54 5.70
CA ILE A 275 -2.55 7.66 5.16
C ILE A 275 -3.58 7.93 6.26
N VAL A 276 -4.61 8.69 5.90
CA VAL A 276 -5.81 8.93 6.70
C VAL A 276 -7.06 8.72 5.85
N ASN A 277 -8.21 8.67 6.50
CA ASN A 277 -9.50 8.67 5.81
C ASN A 277 -9.68 9.94 4.96
N ASN A 278 -10.41 9.85 3.86
CA ASN A 278 -10.67 11.00 2.97
C ASN A 278 -11.43 12.15 3.65
N ASP A 279 -12.24 11.86 4.67
CA ASP A 279 -13.00 12.87 5.44
C ASP A 279 -12.16 13.54 6.55
N ASN A 280 -10.96 13.01 6.86
CA ASN A 280 -10.02 13.63 7.79
C ASN A 280 -9.46 14.93 7.18
N PRO A 281 -9.56 16.09 7.84
CA PRO A 281 -9.11 17.37 7.30
C PRO A 281 -7.59 17.58 7.31
N THR A 282 -6.82 16.72 8.00
CA THR A 282 -5.37 16.82 8.09
C THR A 282 -4.72 16.64 6.73
N GLU A 283 -3.80 17.53 6.35
CA GLU A 283 -3.08 17.51 5.07
C GLU A 283 -1.60 17.17 5.23
N GLU A 284 -1.05 17.41 6.41
CA GLU A 284 0.39 17.29 6.66
C GLU A 284 0.66 16.91 8.12
N LEU A 285 1.72 16.14 8.34
CA LEU A 285 2.30 15.86 9.64
C LEU A 285 3.83 16.01 9.56
N SER A 286 4.47 16.40 10.66
CA SER A 286 5.91 16.22 10.79
C SER A 286 6.25 14.77 11.17
N SER A 287 7.48 14.38 10.93
CA SER A 287 7.99 13.07 11.38
C SER A 287 7.86 12.89 12.89
N ASP A 288 8.06 13.96 13.68
CA ASP A 288 7.91 13.92 15.13
C ASP A 288 6.46 13.72 15.56
N GLN A 289 5.48 14.33 14.87
CA GLN A 289 4.06 14.12 15.13
C GLN A 289 3.65 12.67 14.81
N VAL A 290 4.09 12.11 13.68
CA VAL A 290 3.85 10.69 13.36
C VAL A 290 4.43 9.79 14.46
N LYS A 291 5.66 10.07 14.93
CA LYS A 291 6.27 9.33 16.02
C LYS A 291 5.43 9.43 17.30
N SER A 292 5.04 10.63 17.71
CA SER A 292 4.27 10.88 18.94
C SER A 292 2.92 10.13 18.92
N ILE A 293 2.23 10.13 17.76
CA ILE A 293 0.99 9.37 17.58
C ILE A 293 1.25 7.86 17.75
N TYR A 294 2.22 7.32 17.03
CA TYR A 294 2.45 5.87 17.05
C TYR A 294 3.09 5.34 18.35
N THR A 295 3.74 6.20 19.11
CA THR A 295 4.22 5.84 20.48
C THR A 295 3.14 6.01 21.54
N GLY A 296 1.96 6.58 21.20
CA GLY A 296 0.86 6.82 22.13
C GLY A 296 1.14 7.99 23.09
N GLU A 297 1.90 9.00 22.65
CA GLU A 297 2.12 10.25 23.36
C GLU A 297 1.08 11.30 22.97
N THR A 298 0.50 11.20 21.77
CA THR A 298 -0.60 12.01 21.21
C THR A 298 -1.82 11.12 20.98
N TYR A 299 -2.96 11.48 21.55
CA TYR A 299 -4.15 10.64 21.57
C TYR A 299 -5.29 11.18 20.71
N THR A 300 -5.40 12.49 20.54
CA THR A 300 -6.50 13.16 19.84
C THR A 300 -5.98 14.02 18.69
N TRP A 301 -6.85 14.29 17.70
CA TRP A 301 -6.46 15.05 16.52
C TRP A 301 -6.21 16.55 16.82
N ASP A 302 -6.82 17.13 17.88
CA ASP A 302 -6.55 18.51 18.28
C ASP A 302 -5.16 18.68 18.93
N GLU A 303 -4.61 17.64 19.58
CA GLU A 303 -3.26 17.64 20.11
C GLU A 303 -2.19 17.65 19.00
N VAL A 304 -2.55 17.19 17.79
CA VAL A 304 -1.61 17.13 16.65
C VAL A 304 -1.30 18.52 16.09
N THR A 305 -2.23 19.47 16.22
CA THR A 305 -2.16 20.79 15.59
C THR A 305 -1.49 21.88 16.46
N GLU A 306 -1.09 21.55 17.67
CA GLU A 306 -0.32 22.44 18.56
C GLU A 306 1.19 22.18 18.42
#